data_d90127df134a7f8c1568a7908585f2cd
#
_entry.id   d90127df134a7f8c1568a7908585f2cd
#
_cell.length_a   1.000
_cell.length_b   1.000
_cell.length_c   1.000
_cell.angle_alpha   90.00
_cell.angle_beta   90.00
_cell.angle_gamma   90.00
#
_symmetry.space_group_name_H-M   'P 1'
#
loop_
_entity.id
_entity.type
_entity.pdbx_description
1 polymer ?
#
loop_
_entity_poly.entity_id
_entity_poly.type
_entity_poly.pdbx_seq_one_letter_code
_entity_poly.pdbx_strand_id
1 'polypeptide(L)'
;MLEESLYFVSSYSKWADDESFAIYAEELFQGMSEEQRAYVPEMVRGKVLEKFKAQGRGRHSSAEVYAIGCKDVVSFTALLGDKPYLLGAAPTSFDACALGVIGNLKDGPFKSPVQDEIKASAALSGYIDRMRASYFSDLA
;
A
#
# COMPACT_ATOMS: atom_id res chain seq x y z
N MET A 1 2.99 -2.70 12.15
CA MET A 1 1.99 -1.86 11.47
C MET A 1 2.46 -1.47 10.07
N LEU A 2 3.36 -0.52 9.85
CA LEU A 2 3.76 -0.11 8.50
C LEU A 2 4.38 -1.24 7.67
N GLU A 3 5.51 -1.78 8.09
CA GLU A 3 6.29 -2.77 7.31
C GLU A 3 5.64 -4.15 7.24
N GLU A 4 4.90 -4.54 8.27
CA GLU A 4 4.32 -5.88 8.35
C GLU A 4 2.90 -5.95 7.82
N SER A 5 2.04 -4.98 8.17
CA SER A 5 0.63 -5.06 7.87
C SER A 5 0.24 -4.20 6.67
N LEU A 6 0.46 -2.90 6.72
CA LEU A 6 0.08 -2.01 5.60
C LEU A 6 0.90 -2.27 4.34
N TYR A 7 2.18 -2.61 4.46
CA TYR A 7 2.99 -3.06 3.31
C TYR A 7 2.44 -4.36 2.72
N PHE A 8 2.04 -5.32 3.59
CA PHE A 8 1.39 -6.54 3.12
C PHE A 8 0.08 -6.26 2.40
N VAL A 9 -0.77 -5.37 2.94
CA VAL A 9 -2.03 -4.95 2.29
C VAL A 9 -1.76 -4.34 0.92
N SER A 10 -0.75 -3.46 0.81
CA SER A 10 -0.34 -2.89 -0.48
C SER A 10 0.06 -3.95 -1.49
N SER A 11 0.83 -4.95 -1.07
CA SER A 11 1.20 -6.08 -1.92
C SER A 11 0.00 -6.97 -2.24
N TYR A 12 -0.83 -7.26 -1.24
CA TYR A 12 -2.03 -8.08 -1.40
C TYR A 12 -3.00 -7.50 -2.42
N SER A 13 -3.26 -6.19 -2.35
CA SER A 13 -4.14 -5.49 -3.29
C SER A 13 -3.68 -5.61 -4.75
N LYS A 14 -2.37 -5.69 -4.99
CA LYS A 14 -1.80 -5.82 -6.34
C LYS A 14 -1.86 -7.23 -6.90
N TRP A 15 -1.66 -8.23 -6.04
CA TRP A 15 -1.44 -9.61 -6.46
C TRP A 15 -2.63 -10.53 -6.26
N ALA A 16 -3.49 -10.27 -5.26
CA ALA A 16 -4.58 -11.18 -4.90
C ALA A 16 -5.90 -10.87 -5.62
N ASP A 17 -6.16 -9.61 -5.90
CA ASP A 17 -7.33 -9.17 -6.64
C ASP A 17 -7.11 -9.26 -8.16
N ASP A 18 -8.05 -9.83 -8.91
CA ASP A 18 -7.87 -10.10 -10.35
C ASP A 18 -7.83 -8.83 -11.19
N GLU A 19 -8.69 -7.84 -10.88
CA GLU A 19 -8.74 -6.58 -11.63
C GLU A 19 -7.48 -5.75 -11.38
N SER A 20 -7.06 -5.67 -10.14
CA SER A 20 -5.83 -4.98 -9.75
C SER A 20 -4.60 -5.65 -10.32
N PHE A 21 -4.56 -6.99 -10.32
CA PHE A 21 -3.45 -7.73 -10.91
C PHE A 21 -3.34 -7.49 -12.41
N ALA A 22 -4.45 -7.44 -13.14
CA ALA A 22 -4.42 -7.16 -14.58
C ALA A 22 -3.76 -5.79 -14.87
N ILE A 23 -4.15 -4.74 -14.14
CA ILE A 23 -3.53 -3.40 -14.25
C ILE A 23 -2.03 -3.45 -13.91
N TYR A 24 -1.68 -4.11 -12.81
CA TYR A 24 -0.31 -4.20 -12.34
C TYR A 24 0.58 -5.02 -13.26
N ALA A 25 0.05 -6.09 -13.83
CA ALA A 25 0.78 -6.95 -14.76
C ALA A 25 1.12 -6.25 -16.08
N GLU A 26 0.22 -5.42 -16.61
CA GLU A 26 0.49 -4.62 -17.80
C GLU A 26 1.71 -3.71 -17.60
N GLU A 27 1.79 -3.03 -16.48
CA GLU A 27 2.90 -2.14 -16.14
C GLU A 27 4.20 -2.93 -15.87
N LEU A 28 4.11 -3.95 -15.00
CA LEU A 28 5.28 -4.68 -14.53
C LEU A 28 5.97 -5.49 -15.63
N PHE A 29 5.19 -6.07 -16.55
CA PHE A 29 5.70 -6.96 -17.59
C PHE A 29 5.72 -6.32 -18.99
N GLN A 30 5.60 -4.99 -19.09
CA GLN A 30 5.53 -4.28 -20.37
C GLN A 30 6.74 -4.52 -21.30
N GLY A 31 7.92 -4.79 -20.74
CA GLY A 31 9.16 -5.06 -21.50
C GLY A 31 9.31 -6.48 -22.01
N MET A 32 8.36 -7.39 -21.72
CA MET A 32 8.42 -8.79 -22.14
C MET A 32 7.84 -9.00 -23.54
N SER A 33 8.29 -10.09 -24.23
CA SER A 33 7.69 -10.52 -25.49
C SER A 33 6.25 -11.02 -25.26
N GLU A 34 5.45 -11.05 -26.33
CA GLU A 34 4.07 -11.55 -26.29
C GLU A 34 4.01 -12.99 -25.76
N GLU A 35 4.94 -13.83 -26.22
CA GLU A 35 5.05 -15.22 -25.76
C GLU A 35 5.30 -15.28 -24.24
N GLN A 36 6.20 -14.47 -23.71
CA GLN A 36 6.48 -14.42 -22.27
C GLN A 36 5.29 -13.89 -21.47
N ARG A 37 4.60 -12.86 -21.96
CA ARG A 37 3.41 -12.29 -21.29
C ARG A 37 2.27 -13.29 -21.17
N ALA A 38 2.21 -14.29 -22.04
CA ALA A 38 1.16 -15.31 -22.00
C ALA A 38 1.24 -16.22 -20.76
N TYR A 39 2.42 -16.39 -20.13
CA TYR A 39 2.56 -17.30 -18.99
C TYR A 39 3.34 -16.76 -17.79
N VAL A 40 4.27 -15.83 -17.98
CA VAL A 40 5.13 -15.33 -16.90
C VAL A 40 4.34 -14.61 -15.80
N PRO A 41 3.37 -13.72 -16.12
CA PRO A 41 2.61 -13.02 -15.09
C PRO A 41 1.91 -13.98 -14.13
N GLU A 42 1.19 -14.96 -14.63
CA GLU A 42 0.46 -15.93 -13.80
C GLU A 42 1.40 -16.85 -13.00
N MET A 43 2.53 -17.24 -13.59
CA MET A 43 3.55 -18.00 -12.88
C MET A 43 4.13 -17.22 -11.70
N VAL A 44 4.44 -15.93 -11.90
CA VAL A 44 4.97 -15.06 -10.84
C VAL A 44 3.92 -14.81 -9.78
N ARG A 45 2.66 -14.52 -10.19
CA ARG A 45 1.53 -14.36 -9.29
C ARG A 45 1.35 -15.55 -8.38
N GLY A 46 1.37 -16.76 -8.95
CA GLY A 46 1.24 -18.01 -8.18
C GLY A 46 2.28 -18.11 -7.07
N LYS A 47 3.56 -17.84 -7.39
CA LYS A 47 4.65 -17.84 -6.40
C LYS A 47 4.47 -16.78 -5.29
N VAL A 48 3.97 -15.60 -5.65
CA VAL A 48 3.69 -14.53 -4.67
C VAL A 48 2.56 -14.94 -3.73
N LEU A 49 1.47 -15.50 -4.26
CA LEU A 49 0.35 -15.98 -3.45
C LEU A 49 0.75 -17.14 -2.52
N GLU A 50 1.59 -18.05 -2.99
CA GLU A 50 2.18 -19.10 -2.13
C GLU A 50 3.01 -18.51 -0.99
N LYS A 51 3.84 -17.49 -1.28
CA LYS A 51 4.60 -16.75 -0.28
C LYS A 51 3.69 -16.09 0.75
N PHE A 52 2.59 -15.47 0.34
CA PHE A 52 1.60 -14.88 1.26
C PHE A 52 1.00 -15.93 2.19
N LYS A 53 0.66 -17.11 1.67
CA LYS A 53 0.17 -18.24 2.48
C LYS A 53 1.22 -18.75 3.47
N ALA A 54 2.49 -18.85 3.03
CA ALA A 54 3.58 -19.28 3.88
C ALA A 54 3.85 -18.31 5.03
N GLN A 55 3.72 -17.00 4.79
CA GLN A 55 3.81 -15.97 5.83
C GLN A 55 2.64 -15.97 6.81
N GLY A 56 1.58 -16.72 6.55
CA GLY A 56 0.38 -16.84 7.39
C GLY A 56 -0.71 -15.81 7.06
N ARG A 57 -0.36 -14.58 6.73
CA ARG A 57 -1.33 -13.50 6.43
C ARG A 57 -2.18 -13.78 5.19
N GLY A 58 -1.65 -14.43 4.19
CA GLY A 58 -2.39 -14.86 3.00
C GLY A 58 -3.34 -16.04 3.24
N ARG A 59 -3.53 -16.48 4.49
CA ARG A 59 -4.55 -17.47 4.90
C ARG A 59 -5.86 -16.79 5.32
N HIS A 60 -5.84 -15.50 5.57
CA HIS A 60 -7.04 -14.72 5.83
C HIS A 60 -7.83 -14.51 4.54
N SER A 61 -9.13 -14.33 4.68
CA SER A 61 -9.98 -13.84 3.60
C SER A 61 -9.62 -12.40 3.23
N SER A 62 -9.95 -11.96 2.02
CA SER A 62 -9.74 -10.56 1.59
C SER A 62 -10.38 -9.57 2.56
N ALA A 63 -11.58 -9.87 3.03
CA ALA A 63 -12.28 -9.02 4.00
C ALA A 63 -11.49 -8.87 5.30
N GLU A 64 -10.89 -9.96 5.82
CA GLU A 64 -10.07 -9.91 7.04
C GLU A 64 -8.77 -9.15 6.82
N VAL A 65 -8.09 -9.37 5.67
CA VAL A 65 -6.87 -8.64 5.33
C VAL A 65 -7.13 -7.13 5.31
N TYR A 66 -8.19 -6.69 4.64
CA TYR A 66 -8.53 -5.28 4.57
C TYR A 66 -9.04 -4.73 5.91
N ALA A 67 -9.79 -5.50 6.68
CA ALA A 67 -10.21 -5.08 8.02
C ALA A 67 -9.03 -4.86 8.98
N ILE A 68 -7.99 -5.69 8.90
CA ILE A 68 -6.74 -5.50 9.64
C ILE A 68 -6.05 -4.21 9.17
N GLY A 69 -5.95 -4.00 7.85
CA GLY A 69 -5.35 -2.79 7.29
C GLY A 69 -6.07 -1.50 7.71
N CYS A 70 -7.41 -1.49 7.68
CA CYS A 70 -8.20 -0.34 8.13
C CYS A 70 -7.96 -0.03 9.63
N LYS A 71 -7.90 -1.06 10.49
CA LYS A 71 -7.55 -0.87 11.90
C LYS A 71 -6.16 -0.26 12.09
N ASP A 72 -5.20 -0.66 11.27
CA ASP A 72 -3.86 -0.09 11.30
C ASP A 72 -3.84 1.38 10.84
N VAL A 73 -4.66 1.75 9.84
CA VAL A 73 -4.83 3.15 9.42
C VAL A 73 -5.42 3.99 10.55
N VAL A 74 -6.47 3.50 11.21
CA VAL A 74 -7.05 4.19 12.38
C VAL A 74 -6.03 4.35 13.50
N SER A 75 -5.26 3.32 13.80
CA SER A 75 -4.22 3.36 14.84
C SER A 75 -3.09 4.33 14.46
N PHE A 76 -2.71 4.37 13.19
CA PHE A 76 -1.71 5.32 12.69
C PHE A 76 -2.22 6.75 12.77
N THR A 77 -3.48 7.00 12.42
CA THR A 77 -4.13 8.31 12.54
C THR A 77 -4.15 8.78 14.00
N ALA A 78 -4.48 7.89 14.92
CA ALA A 78 -4.45 8.20 16.36
C ALA A 78 -3.04 8.50 16.88
N LEU A 79 -2.02 7.77 16.38
CA LEU A 79 -0.61 8.03 16.70
C LEU A 79 -0.16 9.39 16.18
N LEU A 80 -0.55 9.77 14.97
CA LEU A 80 -0.26 11.08 14.40
C LEU A 80 -0.92 12.19 15.23
N GLY A 81 -2.20 12.05 15.55
CA GLY A 81 -2.98 13.06 16.27
C GLY A 81 -2.91 14.41 15.57
N ASP A 82 -2.74 15.47 16.34
CA ASP A 82 -2.63 16.86 15.84
C ASP A 82 -1.20 17.27 15.49
N LYS A 83 -0.25 16.33 15.57
CA LYS A 83 1.17 16.63 15.30
C LYS A 83 1.43 16.80 13.80
N PRO A 84 2.34 17.69 13.42
CA PRO A 84 2.73 17.83 12.02
C PRO A 84 3.46 16.60 11.46
N TYR A 85 4.20 15.85 12.31
CA TYR A 85 4.92 14.64 12.00
C TYR A 85 4.74 13.59 13.11
N LEU A 86 5.03 12.33 12.83
CA LEU A 86 4.76 11.22 13.76
C LEU A 86 5.34 11.38 15.14
N LEU A 87 6.57 11.89 15.23
CA LEU A 87 7.29 12.05 16.50
C LEU A 87 7.33 13.50 17.00
N GLY A 88 6.61 14.43 16.39
CA GLY A 88 6.52 15.81 16.88
C GLY A 88 6.61 16.88 15.82
N ALA A 89 7.42 17.92 16.05
CA ALA A 89 7.49 19.11 15.23
C ALA A 89 8.40 18.99 14.00
N ALA A 90 9.26 17.99 13.95
CA ALA A 90 10.18 17.75 12.83
C ALA A 90 10.03 16.32 12.28
N PRO A 91 10.23 16.14 10.97
CA PRO A 91 10.14 14.82 10.35
C PRO A 91 11.34 13.94 10.73
N THR A 92 11.12 12.64 10.70
CA THR A 92 12.10 11.60 10.98
C THR A 92 12.11 10.55 9.89
N SER A 93 13.01 9.57 9.97
CA SER A 93 13.00 8.40 9.07
C SER A 93 11.70 7.61 9.11
N PHE A 94 10.97 7.65 10.24
CA PHE A 94 9.65 7.02 10.34
C PHE A 94 8.61 7.70 9.44
N ASP A 95 8.70 9.02 9.28
CA ASP A 95 7.81 9.76 8.39
C ASP A 95 8.11 9.43 6.92
N ALA A 96 9.36 9.22 6.55
CA ALA A 96 9.75 8.77 5.21
C ALA A 96 9.19 7.36 4.91
N CYS A 97 9.34 6.42 5.86
CA CYS A 97 8.78 5.08 5.75
C CYS A 97 7.24 5.11 5.65
N ALA A 98 6.59 5.93 6.49
CA ALA A 98 5.14 6.11 6.48
C ALA A 98 4.64 6.67 5.15
N LEU A 99 5.30 7.69 4.61
CA LEU A 99 4.96 8.25 3.30
C LEU A 99 5.08 7.18 2.19
N GLY A 100 6.16 6.39 2.20
CA GLY A 100 6.37 5.33 1.21
C GLY A 100 5.26 4.27 1.21
N VAL A 101 4.73 3.91 2.38
CA VAL A 101 3.67 2.91 2.49
C VAL A 101 2.28 3.52 2.32
N ILE A 102 1.94 4.53 3.13
CA ILE A 102 0.58 5.10 3.17
C ILE A 102 0.30 5.95 1.94
N GLY A 103 1.30 6.68 1.44
CA GLY A 103 1.19 7.45 0.20
C GLY A 103 0.90 6.55 -1.00
N ASN A 104 1.60 5.42 -1.12
CA ASN A 104 1.33 4.44 -2.19
C ASN A 104 -0.05 3.80 -2.06
N LEU A 105 -0.52 3.51 -0.86
CA LEU A 105 -1.88 3.01 -0.63
C LEU A 105 -2.94 4.05 -1.00
N LYS A 106 -2.71 5.33 -0.66
CA LYS A 106 -3.65 6.44 -0.95
C LYS A 106 -3.82 6.66 -2.45
N ASP A 107 -2.72 6.75 -3.18
CA ASP A 107 -2.71 7.26 -4.56
C ASP A 107 -2.48 6.19 -5.62
N GLY A 108 -2.20 4.97 -5.20
CA GLY A 108 -2.07 3.83 -6.11
C GLY A 108 -3.37 3.56 -6.88
N PRO A 109 -3.28 2.93 -8.08
CA PRO A 109 -4.44 2.65 -8.92
C PRO A 109 -5.33 1.51 -8.37
N PHE A 110 -4.89 0.83 -7.30
CA PHE A 110 -5.54 -0.35 -6.76
C PHE A 110 -6.56 0.03 -5.69
N LYS A 111 -7.84 -0.03 -6.05
CA LYS A 111 -8.94 0.27 -5.14
C LYS A 111 -9.00 -0.75 -4.00
N SER A 112 -9.15 -0.26 -2.78
CA SER A 112 -9.31 -1.11 -1.60
C SER A 112 -10.01 -0.36 -0.46
N PRO A 113 -10.66 -1.06 0.48
CA PRO A 113 -11.22 -0.43 1.69
C PRO A 113 -10.18 0.37 2.49
N VAL A 114 -8.92 -0.05 2.46
CA VAL A 114 -7.82 0.66 3.14
C VAL A 114 -7.50 1.99 2.45
N GLN A 115 -7.57 2.04 1.11
CA GLN A 115 -7.43 3.28 0.36
C GLN A 115 -8.54 4.27 0.73
N ASP A 116 -9.78 3.78 0.81
CA ASP A 116 -10.94 4.61 1.16
C ASP A 116 -10.81 5.17 2.59
N GLU A 117 -10.37 4.34 3.54
CA GLU A 117 -10.11 4.75 4.93
C GLU A 117 -9.04 5.85 5.01
N ILE A 118 -7.94 5.72 4.26
CA ILE A 118 -6.89 6.74 4.20
C ILE A 118 -7.43 8.04 3.62
N LYS A 119 -8.17 7.98 2.51
CA LYS A 119 -8.76 9.15 1.84
C LYS A 119 -9.81 9.85 2.69
N ALA A 120 -10.54 9.12 3.51
CA ALA A 120 -11.52 9.67 4.45
C ALA A 120 -10.86 10.43 5.62
N SER A 121 -9.59 10.13 5.92
CA SER A 121 -8.86 10.80 7.00
C SER A 121 -8.23 12.12 6.53
N ALA A 122 -8.84 13.25 6.92
CA ALA A 122 -8.27 14.57 6.64
C ALA A 122 -6.88 14.76 7.28
N ALA A 123 -6.65 14.19 8.47
CA ALA A 123 -5.35 14.23 9.15
C ALA A 123 -4.26 13.52 8.35
N LEU A 124 -4.52 12.32 7.83
CA LEU A 124 -3.57 11.58 7.00
C LEU A 124 -3.34 12.25 5.66
N SER A 125 -4.38 12.71 5.00
CA SER A 125 -4.26 13.42 3.73
C SER A 125 -3.39 14.67 3.88
N GLY A 126 -3.67 15.51 4.88
CA GLY A 126 -2.86 16.69 5.16
C GLY A 126 -1.41 16.38 5.57
N TYR A 127 -1.18 15.25 6.27
CA TYR A 127 0.16 14.78 6.59
C TYR A 127 0.94 14.37 5.32
N ILE A 128 0.33 13.58 4.45
CA ILE A 128 0.94 13.14 3.18
C ILE A 128 1.27 14.34 2.29
N ASP A 129 0.32 15.27 2.13
CA ASP A 129 0.48 16.46 1.31
C ASP A 129 1.63 17.35 1.83
N ARG A 130 1.73 17.53 3.15
CA ARG A 130 2.82 18.27 3.80
C ARG A 130 4.18 17.61 3.56
N MET A 131 4.26 16.27 3.70
CA MET A 131 5.50 15.53 3.45
C MET A 131 5.94 15.67 1.99
N ARG A 132 5.00 15.56 1.04
CA ARG A 132 5.30 15.73 -0.39
C ARG A 132 5.77 17.15 -0.73
N ALA A 133 5.05 18.14 -0.28
CA ALA A 133 5.42 19.54 -0.53
C ALA A 133 6.81 19.88 0.01
N SER A 134 7.20 19.27 1.14
CA SER A 134 8.49 19.57 1.79
C SER A 134 9.68 18.82 1.19
N TYR A 135 9.47 17.60 0.66
CA TYR A 135 10.58 16.70 0.32
C TYR A 135 10.51 16.11 -1.10
N PHE A 136 9.36 16.21 -1.77
CA PHE A 136 9.11 15.60 -3.07
C PHE A 136 8.29 16.54 -3.97
N SER A 137 8.62 17.82 -3.94
CA SER A 137 7.91 18.84 -4.73
C SER A 137 8.06 18.65 -6.25
N ASP A 138 9.06 17.91 -6.68
CA ASP A 138 9.30 17.50 -8.07
C ASP A 138 8.40 16.34 -8.54
N LEU A 139 7.71 15.68 -7.62
CA LEU A 139 6.79 14.57 -7.91
C LEU A 139 5.31 14.96 -7.75
N ALA A 140 5.02 16.24 -7.61
CA ALA A 140 3.66 16.77 -7.42
C ALA A 140 2.96 17.06 -8.75
#